data_a6d059bc12d371a4b9d1a68339634ff9
#
_entry.id   a6d059bc12d371a4b9d1a68339634ff9
#
_cell.length_a   1.000
_cell.length_b   1.000
_cell.length_c   1.000
_cell.angle_alpha   90.00
_cell.angle_beta   90.00
_cell.angle_gamma   90.00
#
_symmetry.space_group_name_H-M   'P 1'
#
loop_
_entity.id
_entity.type
_entity.pdbx_description
1 polymer ?
#
loop_
_entity_poly.entity_id
_entity_poly.type
_entity_poly.pdbx_seq_one_letter_code
_entity_poly.pdbx_strand_id
1 'polypeptide(L)'
;MRRIGILGGSFDPVHYGHLLLAESCREQCGLDEVWFVPAAMNPHKPAGSFASDEQRVEMLRLALAGHSGFGIMEIELERGGVSFTVDTLELLHEQFVDHEFLLLLGADSLADLPTWKDPQRICDLAVLSVVRRLGCAPVDLDVLAGIVTPEQLQQIRMSEVEMPGMELTSTGIRERVRDSKSLRYRTPRAVELYIETTGLYRDA
;
A
#
# COMPACT_ATOMS: atom_id res chain seq x y z
N MET A 1 7.88 6.78 -21.02
CA MET A 1 8.13 6.63 -19.58
C MET A 1 6.84 6.13 -18.97
N ARG A 2 6.85 4.97 -18.32
CA ARG A 2 5.63 4.40 -17.69
C ARG A 2 5.46 5.00 -16.30
N ARG A 3 4.20 5.25 -15.93
CA ARG A 3 3.83 5.79 -14.61
C ARG A 3 3.31 4.66 -13.73
N ILE A 4 4.04 4.37 -12.68
CA ILE A 4 3.78 3.22 -11.81
C ILE A 4 3.45 3.70 -10.40
N GLY A 5 2.29 3.27 -9.89
CA GLY A 5 1.93 3.46 -8.49
C GLY A 5 2.59 2.40 -7.60
N ILE A 6 3.21 2.81 -6.52
CA ILE A 6 3.80 1.90 -5.53
C ILE A 6 2.92 1.90 -4.28
N LEU A 7 2.29 0.77 -4.01
CA LEU A 7 1.48 0.56 -2.81
C LEU A 7 2.16 -0.45 -1.89
N GLY A 8 2.90 0.06 -0.92
CA GLY A 8 3.53 -0.74 0.12
C GLY A 8 2.54 -1.14 1.22
N GLY A 9 2.71 -2.32 1.79
CA GLY A 9 1.87 -2.77 2.90
C GLY A 9 2.18 -4.17 3.39
N SER A 10 1.69 -4.49 4.58
CA SER A 10 1.79 -5.88 5.09
C SER A 10 0.86 -6.83 4.36
N PHE A 11 -0.31 -6.37 3.90
CA PHE A 11 -1.36 -7.15 3.23
C PHE A 11 -1.71 -8.45 3.96
N ASP A 12 -2.00 -8.32 5.24
CA ASP A 12 -2.15 -9.43 6.20
C ASP A 12 -3.54 -9.45 6.88
N PRO A 13 -4.62 -9.72 6.11
CA PRO A 13 -4.70 -9.95 4.66
C PRO A 13 -4.91 -8.67 3.83
N VAL A 14 -4.78 -8.80 2.51
CA VAL A 14 -5.30 -7.82 1.54
C VAL A 14 -6.82 -7.73 1.64
N HIS A 15 -7.37 -6.53 1.42
CA HIS A 15 -8.82 -6.28 1.51
C HIS A 15 -9.29 -5.20 0.52
N TYR A 16 -10.59 -5.04 0.35
CA TYR A 16 -11.15 -4.08 -0.61
C TYR A 16 -10.71 -2.64 -0.38
N GLY A 17 -10.35 -2.24 0.85
CA GLY A 17 -9.78 -0.92 1.10
C GLY A 17 -8.46 -0.69 0.36
N HIS A 18 -7.57 -1.70 0.29
CA HIS A 18 -6.33 -1.63 -0.49
C HIS A 18 -6.61 -1.58 -1.99
N LEU A 19 -7.53 -2.43 -2.48
CA LEU A 19 -7.87 -2.50 -3.90
C LEU A 19 -8.52 -1.22 -4.39
N LEU A 20 -9.43 -0.65 -3.62
CA LEU A 20 -10.11 0.60 -3.95
C LEU A 20 -9.12 1.78 -3.95
N LEU A 21 -8.20 1.82 -2.99
CA LEU A 21 -7.13 2.82 -2.95
C LEU A 21 -6.28 2.74 -4.23
N ALA A 22 -5.81 1.53 -4.57
CA ALA A 22 -4.99 1.29 -5.75
C ALA A 22 -5.71 1.72 -7.04
N GLU A 23 -6.97 1.34 -7.21
CA GLU A 23 -7.73 1.68 -8.41
C GLU A 23 -8.04 3.17 -8.50
N SER A 24 -8.42 3.81 -7.37
CA SER A 24 -8.66 5.26 -7.35
C SER A 24 -7.41 6.05 -7.75
N CYS A 25 -6.23 5.63 -7.27
CA CYS A 25 -4.97 6.25 -7.68
C CYS A 25 -4.66 5.98 -9.15
N ARG A 26 -4.85 4.73 -9.61
CA ARG A 26 -4.58 4.36 -11.01
C ARG A 26 -5.38 5.22 -11.97
N GLU A 27 -6.68 5.37 -11.72
CA GLU A 27 -7.57 6.16 -12.58
C GLU A 27 -7.27 7.67 -12.49
N GLN A 28 -7.24 8.25 -11.28
CA GLN A 28 -7.15 9.69 -11.10
C GLN A 28 -5.77 10.25 -11.40
N CYS A 29 -4.69 9.49 -11.13
CA CYS A 29 -3.33 9.88 -11.48
C CYS A 29 -2.89 9.42 -12.88
N GLY A 30 -3.73 8.68 -13.63
CA GLY A 30 -3.38 8.17 -14.96
C GLY A 30 -2.18 7.23 -14.92
N LEU A 31 -2.19 6.27 -13.99
CA LEU A 31 -1.11 5.29 -13.87
C LEU A 31 -1.30 4.14 -14.87
N ASP A 32 -0.21 3.69 -15.46
CA ASP A 32 -0.19 2.50 -16.32
C ASP A 32 -0.45 1.23 -15.50
N GLU A 33 0.18 1.15 -14.33
CA GLU A 33 0.03 0.04 -13.38
C GLU A 33 0.14 0.53 -11.93
N VAL A 34 -0.38 -0.28 -11.00
CA VAL A 34 -0.07 -0.19 -9.57
C VAL A 34 0.60 -1.48 -9.12
N TRP A 35 1.77 -1.36 -8.52
CA TRP A 35 2.50 -2.48 -7.94
C TRP A 35 2.25 -2.55 -6.43
N PHE A 36 1.69 -3.67 -6.00
CA PHE A 36 1.55 -4.02 -4.59
C PHE A 36 2.87 -4.59 -4.09
N VAL A 37 3.47 -3.93 -3.11
CA VAL A 37 4.79 -4.29 -2.55
C VAL A 37 4.59 -4.84 -1.14
N PRO A 38 4.53 -6.18 -0.96
CA PRO A 38 4.39 -6.78 0.36
C PRO A 38 5.67 -6.57 1.18
N ALA A 39 5.54 -5.98 2.37
CA ALA A 39 6.65 -5.73 3.26
C ALA A 39 7.22 -7.05 3.83
N ALA A 40 8.55 -7.20 3.84
CA ALA A 40 9.20 -8.31 4.54
C ALA A 40 9.07 -8.12 6.06
N MET A 41 9.58 -7.03 6.59
CA MET A 41 9.41 -6.65 7.99
C MET A 41 9.02 -5.17 8.06
N ASN A 42 7.77 -4.89 8.44
CA ASN A 42 7.30 -3.51 8.58
C ASN A 42 7.94 -2.86 9.82
N PRO A 43 8.69 -1.75 9.68
CA PRO A 43 9.36 -1.10 10.81
C PRO A 43 8.39 -0.63 11.91
N HIS A 44 7.15 -0.34 11.56
CA HIS A 44 6.10 0.06 12.51
C HIS A 44 5.32 -1.12 13.12
N LYS A 45 5.67 -2.37 12.75
CA LYS A 45 5.04 -3.60 13.28
C LYS A 45 6.12 -4.63 13.64
N PRO A 46 6.89 -4.40 14.70
CA PRO A 46 8.02 -5.26 15.07
C PRO A 46 7.62 -6.71 15.43
N ALA A 47 6.35 -6.95 15.76
CA ALA A 47 5.83 -8.29 16.01
C ALA A 47 5.69 -9.14 14.72
N GLY A 48 5.94 -8.56 13.55
CA GLY A 48 5.82 -9.24 12.26
C GLY A 48 4.39 -9.35 11.74
N SER A 49 4.22 -10.18 10.72
CA SER A 49 2.93 -10.56 10.13
C SER A 49 2.42 -11.86 10.75
N PHE A 50 1.10 -12.06 10.77
CA PHE A 50 0.48 -13.32 11.23
C PHE A 50 0.55 -14.40 10.15
N ALA A 51 0.36 -14.02 8.88
CA ALA A 51 0.57 -14.91 7.75
C ALA A 51 2.03 -14.86 7.28
N SER A 52 2.54 -15.98 6.74
CA SER A 52 3.87 -16.01 6.12
C SER A 52 3.93 -15.15 4.86
N ASP A 53 5.13 -14.85 4.39
CA ASP A 53 5.34 -14.07 3.18
C ASP A 53 4.68 -14.72 1.97
N GLU A 54 4.82 -16.04 1.81
CA GLU A 54 4.19 -16.83 0.75
C GLU A 54 2.66 -16.77 0.82
N GLN A 55 2.09 -16.83 2.03
CA GLN A 55 0.65 -16.75 2.23
C GLN A 55 0.11 -15.35 1.87
N ARG A 56 0.85 -14.28 2.23
CA ARG A 56 0.48 -12.91 1.90
C ARG A 56 0.55 -12.65 0.39
N VAL A 57 1.60 -13.15 -0.27
CA VAL A 57 1.75 -13.09 -1.73
C VAL A 57 0.64 -13.88 -2.43
N GLU A 58 0.30 -15.07 -1.94
CA GLU A 58 -0.80 -15.85 -2.52
C GLU A 58 -2.15 -15.14 -2.37
N MET A 59 -2.43 -14.54 -1.21
CA MET A 59 -3.64 -13.73 -1.03
C MET A 59 -3.67 -12.53 -1.98
N LEU A 60 -2.52 -11.88 -2.25
CA LEU A 60 -2.43 -10.83 -3.26
C LEU A 60 -2.70 -11.38 -4.67
N ARG A 61 -2.10 -12.51 -5.08
CA ARG A 61 -2.37 -13.15 -6.38
C ARG A 61 -3.86 -13.44 -6.58
N LEU A 62 -4.50 -13.98 -5.55
CA LEU A 62 -5.94 -14.25 -5.58
C LEU A 62 -6.78 -12.97 -5.65
N ALA A 63 -6.35 -11.90 -4.96
CA ALA A 63 -7.07 -10.63 -4.95
C ALA A 63 -6.96 -9.85 -6.25
N LEU A 64 -5.81 -9.93 -6.92
CA LEU A 64 -5.51 -9.17 -8.13
C LEU A 64 -5.83 -9.94 -9.42
N ALA A 65 -6.24 -11.20 -9.32
CA ALA A 65 -6.52 -12.05 -10.47
C ALA A 65 -7.56 -11.40 -11.42
N GLY A 66 -7.18 -11.30 -12.68
CA GLY A 66 -8.03 -10.72 -13.74
C GLY A 66 -7.92 -9.20 -13.89
N HIS A 67 -7.11 -8.52 -13.10
CA HIS A 67 -6.87 -7.07 -13.22
C HIS A 67 -5.53 -6.78 -13.89
N SER A 68 -5.56 -6.34 -15.16
CA SER A 68 -4.35 -6.12 -15.96
C SER A 68 -3.51 -4.90 -15.55
N GLY A 69 -4.07 -3.98 -14.77
CA GLY A 69 -3.40 -2.77 -14.27
C GLY A 69 -2.78 -2.94 -12.89
N PHE A 70 -2.80 -4.16 -12.30
CA PHE A 70 -2.21 -4.43 -10.99
C PHE A 70 -1.14 -5.51 -11.08
N GLY A 71 -0.02 -5.28 -10.39
CA GLY A 71 1.09 -6.23 -10.28
C GLY A 71 1.51 -6.44 -8.83
N ILE A 72 2.26 -7.51 -8.60
CA ILE A 72 2.91 -7.78 -7.31
C ILE A 72 4.41 -7.60 -7.52
N MET A 73 5.06 -6.83 -6.65
CA MET A 73 6.49 -6.61 -6.67
C MET A 73 7.08 -7.14 -5.35
N GLU A 74 7.73 -8.30 -5.42
CA GLU A 74 8.24 -9.02 -4.25
C GLU A 74 9.63 -8.54 -3.80
N ILE A 75 10.09 -7.38 -4.30
CA ILE A 75 11.44 -6.83 -4.11
C ILE A 75 11.86 -6.68 -2.63
N GLU A 76 10.92 -6.38 -1.73
CA GLU A 76 11.19 -6.29 -0.30
C GLU A 76 11.35 -7.67 0.33
N LEU A 77 10.55 -8.65 -0.10
CA LEU A 77 10.63 -10.04 0.35
C LEU A 77 11.96 -10.67 -0.12
N GLU A 78 12.35 -10.43 -1.37
CA GLU A 78 13.61 -10.90 -1.95
C GLU A 78 14.83 -10.29 -1.24
N ARG A 79 14.77 -8.98 -0.92
CA ARG A 79 15.83 -8.31 -0.16
C ARG A 79 15.91 -8.84 1.27
N GLY A 80 14.76 -9.12 1.88
CA GLY A 80 14.65 -9.45 3.29
C GLY A 80 14.93 -8.29 4.23
N GLY A 81 14.84 -8.53 5.54
CA GLY A 81 15.11 -7.54 6.58
C GLY A 81 14.02 -6.47 6.70
N VAL A 82 14.38 -5.31 7.25
CA VAL A 82 13.42 -4.22 7.49
C VAL A 82 13.07 -3.51 6.19
N SER A 83 11.78 -3.35 5.94
CA SER A 83 11.20 -2.72 4.75
C SER A 83 11.14 -1.20 4.90
N PHE A 84 12.24 -0.53 4.63
CA PHE A 84 12.24 0.93 4.52
C PHE A 84 11.88 1.37 3.10
N THR A 85 10.92 2.26 2.97
CA THR A 85 10.39 2.74 1.67
C THR A 85 11.49 3.36 0.79
N VAL A 86 12.43 4.11 1.38
CA VAL A 86 13.54 4.70 0.63
C VAL A 86 14.38 3.63 -0.06
N ASP A 87 14.75 2.56 0.66
CA ASP A 87 15.57 1.48 0.11
C ASP A 87 14.84 0.74 -1.02
N THR A 88 13.52 0.61 -0.91
CA THR A 88 12.66 0.00 -1.94
C THR A 88 12.61 0.87 -3.19
N LEU A 89 12.39 2.18 -3.05
CA LEU A 89 12.37 3.10 -4.17
C LEU A 89 13.73 3.19 -4.89
N GLU A 90 14.85 3.16 -4.16
CA GLU A 90 16.19 3.13 -4.76
C GLU A 90 16.39 1.88 -5.62
N LEU A 91 16.06 0.70 -5.11
CA LEU A 91 16.12 -0.54 -5.86
C LEU A 91 15.21 -0.54 -7.11
N LEU A 92 14.01 0.05 -7.00
CA LEU A 92 13.11 0.18 -8.14
C LEU A 92 13.71 1.09 -9.22
N HIS A 93 14.34 2.22 -8.86
CA HIS A 93 15.01 3.09 -9.81
C HIS A 93 16.22 2.45 -10.47
N GLU A 94 16.97 1.59 -9.75
CA GLU A 94 18.08 0.83 -10.32
C GLU A 94 17.62 -0.18 -11.38
N GLN A 95 16.47 -0.83 -11.13
CA GLN A 95 15.94 -1.88 -12.01
C GLN A 95 15.10 -1.33 -13.17
N PHE A 96 14.42 -0.20 -12.98
CA PHE A 96 13.42 0.35 -13.90
C PHE A 96 13.69 1.82 -14.23
N VAL A 97 14.80 2.09 -14.91
CA VAL A 97 15.31 3.45 -15.21
C VAL A 97 14.36 4.32 -16.03
N ASP A 98 13.45 3.75 -16.82
CA ASP A 98 12.49 4.45 -17.68
C ASP A 98 11.09 4.59 -17.04
N HIS A 99 10.98 4.46 -15.72
CA HIS A 99 9.72 4.56 -15.00
C HIS A 99 9.67 5.82 -14.13
N GLU A 100 8.47 6.37 -14.00
CA GLU A 100 8.10 7.38 -13.01
C GLU A 100 7.30 6.70 -11.92
N PHE A 101 7.73 6.86 -10.67
CA PHE A 101 7.05 6.24 -9.53
C PHE A 101 6.19 7.24 -8.76
N LEU A 102 4.97 6.82 -8.42
CA LEU A 102 4.10 7.51 -7.47
C LEU A 102 3.95 6.63 -6.23
N LEU A 103 4.33 7.14 -5.06
CA LEU A 103 4.12 6.46 -3.79
C LEU A 103 2.69 6.72 -3.30
N LEU A 104 1.89 5.66 -3.20
CA LEU A 104 0.47 5.75 -2.84
C LEU A 104 0.30 5.66 -1.33
N LEU A 105 -0.22 6.71 -0.72
CA LEU A 105 -0.34 6.85 0.74
C LEU A 105 -1.76 7.21 1.15
N GLY A 106 -2.26 6.58 2.22
CA GLY A 106 -3.39 7.14 2.97
C GLY A 106 -2.96 8.37 3.79
N ALA A 107 -3.91 9.21 4.17
CA ALA A 107 -3.65 10.40 4.97
C ALA A 107 -2.91 10.10 6.30
N ASP A 108 -3.23 8.96 6.94
CA ASP A 108 -2.55 8.51 8.17
C ASP A 108 -1.05 8.27 7.92
N SER A 109 -0.71 7.58 6.80
CA SER A 109 0.67 7.30 6.42
C SER A 109 1.45 8.57 6.05
N LEU A 110 0.77 9.55 5.45
CA LEU A 110 1.38 10.86 5.20
C LEU A 110 1.74 11.58 6.50
N ALA A 111 0.87 11.55 7.50
CA ALA A 111 1.14 12.16 8.81
C ALA A 111 2.38 11.56 9.49
N ASP A 112 2.63 10.27 9.27
CA ASP A 112 3.78 9.56 9.82
C ASP A 112 5.06 9.74 8.97
N LEU A 113 4.97 10.20 7.71
CA LEU A 113 6.09 10.30 6.77
C LEU A 113 7.32 11.04 7.33
N PRO A 114 7.19 12.15 8.09
CA PRO A 114 8.35 12.82 8.68
C PRO A 114 9.20 11.94 9.62
N THR A 115 8.62 10.82 10.09
CA THR A 115 9.33 9.88 10.99
C THR A 115 9.99 8.72 10.22
N TRP A 116 9.76 8.63 8.91
CA TRP A 116 10.30 7.56 8.10
C TRP A 116 11.80 7.75 7.85
N LYS A 117 12.48 6.67 7.45
CA LYS A 117 13.90 6.72 7.07
C LYS A 117 14.05 7.60 5.82
N ASP A 118 14.80 8.68 5.94
CA ASP A 118 15.12 9.62 4.85
C ASP A 118 13.89 10.11 4.03
N PRO A 119 12.97 10.84 4.67
CA PRO A 119 11.72 11.24 4.01
C PRO A 119 11.96 12.20 2.83
N GLN A 120 13.01 13.00 2.86
CA GLN A 120 13.38 13.87 1.75
C GLN A 120 13.76 13.03 0.53
N ARG A 121 14.60 12.01 0.72
CA ARG A 121 15.03 11.11 -0.34
C ARG A 121 13.84 10.36 -0.96
N ILE A 122 12.84 9.97 -0.15
CA ILE A 122 11.59 9.38 -0.64
C ILE A 122 10.90 10.35 -1.61
N CYS A 123 10.77 11.64 -1.26
CA CYS A 123 10.14 12.66 -2.10
C CYS A 123 10.96 13.03 -3.33
N ASP A 124 12.27 12.78 -3.34
CA ASP A 124 13.13 12.92 -4.53
C ASP A 124 12.95 11.74 -5.49
N LEU A 125 12.64 10.56 -4.98
CA LEU A 125 12.52 9.33 -5.76
C LEU A 125 11.10 9.07 -6.28
N ALA A 126 10.07 9.58 -5.61
CA ALA A 126 8.68 9.35 -6.02
C ALA A 126 7.79 10.56 -5.71
N VAL A 127 6.85 10.82 -6.60
CA VAL A 127 5.76 11.77 -6.31
C VAL A 127 4.81 11.11 -5.32
N LEU A 128 4.48 11.80 -4.22
CA LEU A 128 3.49 11.29 -3.28
C LEU A 128 2.08 11.47 -3.85
N SER A 129 1.32 10.39 -3.92
CA SER A 129 -0.11 10.43 -4.21
C SER A 129 -0.87 10.13 -2.93
N VAL A 130 -1.54 11.15 -2.40
CA VAL A 130 -2.21 11.06 -1.09
C VAL A 130 -3.70 10.84 -1.28
N VAL A 131 -4.19 9.76 -0.68
CA VAL A 131 -5.59 9.37 -0.79
C VAL A 131 -6.39 9.93 0.37
N ARG A 132 -7.39 10.74 0.05
CA ARG A 132 -8.40 11.26 0.97
C ARG A 132 -9.69 10.47 0.87
N ARG A 133 -10.26 10.09 2.00
CA ARG A 133 -11.59 9.48 2.04
C ARG A 133 -12.65 10.58 1.96
N LEU A 134 -13.66 10.37 1.13
CA LEU A 134 -14.81 11.30 1.06
C LEU A 134 -15.44 11.49 2.44
N GLY A 135 -15.70 12.74 2.79
CA GLY A 135 -16.26 13.11 4.09
C GLY A 135 -15.23 13.30 5.21
N CYS A 136 -13.95 13.04 4.98
CA CYS A 136 -12.86 13.37 5.89
C CYS A 136 -12.32 14.79 5.65
N ALA A 137 -11.60 15.31 6.64
CA ALA A 137 -10.89 16.59 6.50
C ALA A 137 -9.94 16.58 5.30
N PRO A 138 -9.62 17.76 4.71
CA PRO A 138 -8.56 17.87 3.73
C PRO A 138 -7.24 17.27 4.24
N VAL A 139 -6.42 16.80 3.30
CA VAL A 139 -5.08 16.30 3.64
C VAL A 139 -4.24 17.43 4.18
N ASP A 140 -3.61 17.22 5.34
CA ASP A 140 -2.67 18.18 5.92
C ASP A 140 -1.30 17.99 5.26
N LEU A 141 -0.96 18.87 4.30
CA LEU A 141 0.33 18.86 3.63
C LEU A 141 1.40 19.67 4.38
N ASP A 142 1.05 20.37 5.46
CA ASP A 142 2.01 21.16 6.25
C ASP A 142 3.02 20.23 6.96
N VAL A 143 2.68 18.96 7.16
CA VAL A 143 3.58 17.93 7.67
C VAL A 143 4.84 17.73 6.78
N LEU A 144 4.78 18.15 5.51
CA LEU A 144 5.87 18.08 4.54
C LEU A 144 6.79 19.32 4.58
N ALA A 145 6.50 20.30 5.44
CA ALA A 145 7.31 21.52 5.55
C ALA A 145 8.79 21.20 5.87
N GLY A 146 9.69 21.69 5.05
CA GLY A 146 11.13 21.43 5.18
C GLY A 146 11.58 20.06 4.64
N ILE A 147 10.68 19.22 4.15
CA ILE A 147 10.98 17.93 3.51
C ILE A 147 10.96 18.07 1.99
N VAL A 148 9.98 18.80 1.44
CA VAL A 148 9.77 18.93 0.01
C VAL A 148 10.01 20.35 -0.48
N THR A 149 10.37 20.51 -1.76
CA THR A 149 10.44 21.81 -2.43
C THR A 149 9.03 22.32 -2.79
N PRO A 150 8.87 23.64 -3.10
CA PRO A 150 7.58 24.16 -3.57
C PRO A 150 7.05 23.45 -4.82
N GLU A 151 7.95 23.05 -5.74
CA GLU A 151 7.62 22.33 -6.97
C GLU A 151 7.11 20.91 -6.66
N GLN A 152 7.79 20.19 -5.79
CA GLN A 152 7.36 18.86 -5.31
C GLN A 152 6.00 18.96 -4.59
N LEU A 153 5.80 19.98 -3.73
CA LEU A 153 4.53 20.19 -3.06
C LEU A 153 3.38 20.43 -4.06
N GLN A 154 3.65 21.17 -5.13
CA GLN A 154 2.65 21.38 -6.19
C GLN A 154 2.32 20.07 -6.90
N GLN A 155 3.31 19.24 -7.21
CA GLN A 155 3.09 17.91 -7.81
C GLN A 155 2.26 17.01 -6.90
N ILE A 156 2.54 17.01 -5.59
CA ILE A 156 1.77 16.25 -4.60
C ILE A 156 0.30 16.72 -4.59
N ARG A 157 0.04 18.03 -4.57
CA ARG A 157 -1.33 18.58 -4.64
C ARG A 157 -2.07 18.17 -5.91
N MET A 158 -1.38 18.07 -7.03
CA MET A 158 -1.96 17.60 -8.30
C MET A 158 -2.20 16.08 -8.32
N SER A 159 -1.60 15.35 -7.40
CA SER A 159 -1.69 13.90 -7.24
C SER A 159 -2.53 13.50 -6.02
N GLU A 160 -3.27 14.45 -5.41
CA GLU A 160 -4.27 14.10 -4.39
C GLU A 160 -5.43 13.32 -5.04
N VAL A 161 -5.85 12.26 -4.37
CA VAL A 161 -6.88 11.33 -4.87
C VAL A 161 -8.03 11.25 -3.88
N GLU A 162 -9.26 11.28 -4.38
CA GLU A 162 -10.45 11.02 -3.58
C GLU A 162 -10.94 9.59 -3.77
N MET A 163 -11.22 8.90 -2.67
CA MET A 163 -11.87 7.59 -2.71
C MET A 163 -13.12 7.56 -1.82
N PRO A 164 -14.10 6.70 -2.14
CA PRO A 164 -15.24 6.46 -1.25
C PRO A 164 -14.79 6.05 0.15
N GLY A 165 -15.49 6.53 1.17
CA GLY A 165 -15.21 6.19 2.55
C GLY A 165 -15.39 4.68 2.77
N MET A 166 -14.32 3.99 3.22
CA MET A 166 -14.35 2.58 3.54
C MET A 166 -13.52 2.31 4.79
N GLU A 167 -14.19 1.85 5.85
CA GLU A 167 -13.54 1.51 7.12
C GLU A 167 -13.22 0.02 7.18
N LEU A 168 -12.18 -0.40 6.44
CA LEU A 168 -11.66 -1.75 6.46
C LEU A 168 -10.20 -1.74 6.90
N THR A 169 -9.86 -2.65 7.81
CA THR A 169 -8.49 -2.86 8.26
C THR A 169 -8.16 -4.35 8.29
N SER A 170 -6.92 -4.72 8.02
CA SER A 170 -6.46 -6.10 8.16
C SER A 170 -6.67 -6.62 9.60
N THR A 171 -6.44 -5.77 10.61
CA THR A 171 -6.69 -6.11 12.02
C THR A 171 -8.15 -6.47 12.25
N GLY A 172 -9.10 -5.63 11.79
CA GLY A 172 -10.53 -5.93 11.94
C GLY A 172 -10.95 -7.20 11.19
N ILE A 173 -10.28 -7.57 10.09
CA ILE A 173 -10.51 -8.83 9.40
C ILE A 173 -10.01 -10.01 10.25
N ARG A 174 -8.80 -9.96 10.80
CA ARG A 174 -8.26 -11.01 11.68
C ARG A 174 -9.12 -11.22 12.93
N GLU A 175 -9.54 -10.13 13.58
CA GLU A 175 -10.48 -10.19 14.71
C GLU A 175 -11.78 -10.90 14.34
N ARG A 176 -12.33 -10.64 13.16
CA ARG A 176 -13.53 -11.32 12.68
C ARG A 176 -13.32 -12.81 12.46
N VAL A 177 -12.16 -13.25 11.97
CA VAL A 177 -11.83 -14.67 11.83
C VAL A 177 -11.78 -15.32 13.20
N ARG A 178 -11.05 -14.73 14.15
CA ARG A 178 -10.96 -15.21 15.54
C ARG A 178 -12.35 -15.34 16.19
N ASP A 179 -13.22 -14.36 15.94
CA ASP A 179 -14.59 -14.34 16.45
C ASP A 179 -15.56 -15.21 15.62
N SER A 180 -15.09 -16.00 14.65
CA SER A 180 -15.91 -16.82 13.74
C SER A 180 -16.99 -16.01 12.98
N LYS A 181 -16.75 -14.74 12.72
CA LYS A 181 -17.63 -13.84 11.96
C LYS A 181 -17.31 -13.89 10.47
N SER A 182 -18.33 -13.69 9.63
CA SER A 182 -18.20 -13.66 8.16
C SER A 182 -17.22 -12.59 7.69
N LEU A 183 -16.38 -12.94 6.69
CA LEU A 183 -15.51 -12.01 5.95
C LEU A 183 -16.15 -11.50 4.66
N ARG A 184 -17.38 -11.92 4.36
CA ARG A 184 -18.08 -11.57 3.13
C ARG A 184 -18.06 -10.06 2.88
N TYR A 185 -17.69 -9.67 1.66
CA TYR A 185 -17.59 -8.27 1.21
C TYR A 185 -16.54 -7.39 1.93
N ARG A 186 -15.58 -7.99 2.62
CA ARG A 186 -14.46 -7.27 3.25
C ARG A 186 -13.15 -7.51 2.50
N THR A 187 -13.02 -8.68 1.92
CA THR A 187 -11.92 -9.10 1.05
C THR A 187 -12.50 -9.86 -0.15
N PRO A 188 -11.77 -9.99 -1.28
CA PRO A 188 -12.22 -10.80 -2.40
C PRO A 188 -12.58 -12.23 -2.00
N ARG A 189 -13.59 -12.80 -2.67
CA ARG A 189 -14.09 -14.14 -2.30
C ARG A 189 -12.98 -15.21 -2.31
N ALA A 190 -12.05 -15.13 -3.26
CA ALA A 190 -10.94 -16.06 -3.35
C ALA A 190 -10.01 -15.98 -2.11
N VAL A 191 -9.76 -14.76 -1.62
CA VAL A 191 -8.97 -14.53 -0.39
C VAL A 191 -9.73 -15.02 0.85
N GLU A 192 -11.05 -14.76 0.94
CA GLU A 192 -11.90 -15.28 2.02
C GLU A 192 -11.82 -16.80 2.07
N LEU A 193 -11.99 -17.48 0.93
CA LEU A 193 -11.89 -18.94 0.83
C LEU A 193 -10.49 -19.46 1.21
N TYR A 194 -9.44 -18.77 0.79
CA TYR A 194 -8.08 -19.12 1.15
C TYR A 194 -7.87 -19.07 2.66
N ILE A 195 -8.32 -18.01 3.33
CA ILE A 195 -8.25 -17.88 4.79
C ILE A 195 -9.04 -18.99 5.49
N GLU A 196 -10.25 -19.29 5.00
CA GLU A 196 -11.11 -20.35 5.55
C GLU A 196 -10.46 -21.73 5.44
N THR A 197 -9.91 -22.07 4.26
CA THR A 197 -9.35 -23.41 3.96
C THR A 197 -7.99 -23.64 4.62
N THR A 198 -7.17 -22.61 4.74
CA THR A 198 -5.85 -22.71 5.41
C THR A 198 -5.93 -22.53 6.92
N GLY A 199 -7.07 -22.06 7.44
CA GLY A 199 -7.26 -21.82 8.87
C GLY A 199 -6.48 -20.60 9.40
N LEU A 200 -6.04 -19.70 8.52
CA LEU A 200 -5.31 -18.49 8.90
C LEU A 200 -6.10 -17.64 9.90
N TYR A 201 -5.38 -16.98 10.81
CA TYR A 201 -5.89 -15.98 11.78
C TYR A 201 -6.85 -16.50 12.86
N ARG A 202 -7.00 -17.80 13.03
CA ARG A 202 -7.89 -18.34 14.09
C ARG A 202 -7.36 -18.07 15.50
N ASP A 203 -6.03 -18.01 15.63
CA ASP A 203 -5.32 -17.79 16.88
C ASP A 203 -4.62 -16.41 16.92
N ALA A 204 -5.02 -15.47 16.04
CA ALA A 204 -4.39 -14.15 15.86
C ALA A 204 -4.90 -13.10 16.85
#